data_933eb3075e735c436042bc2248d4e2b1
#
_entry.id   933eb3075e735c436042bc2248d4e2b1
#
_cell.length_a   1.000
_cell.length_b   1.000
_cell.length_c   1.000
_cell.angle_alpha   90.00
_cell.angle_beta   90.00
_cell.angle_gamma   90.00
#
_symmetry.space_group_name_H-M   'P 1'
#
loop_
_entity.id
_entity.type
_entity.pdbx_description
1 polymer ?
#
loop_
_entity_poly.entity_id
_entity_poly.type
_entity_poly.pdbx_seq_one_letter_code
_entity_poly.pdbx_strand_id
1 'polypeptide(L)'
;MSSASFAQRVARPNGWWGMAVFVATEATLFGTLIGSYFDLRFKAAHWPPAGVPDPKVAVPVVLTAVLVATSLPMQLALVCARRRLAGLTSLALFVALVVQCGYLAIQIHLYVEDLHHFSPSTTAYGSIYFTLVGAHHAHVFVGILLNAWLLLRFATGVTPYRLVGLQSVAFYWHFVNVLAVIVTLVQLSPSL
;
A
#
# COMPACT_ATOMS: atom_id res chain seq x y z
N MET A 1 24.02 -35.59 0.10
CA MET A 1 23.64 -34.18 -0.19
C MET A 1 24.43 -33.29 0.77
N SER A 2 25.24 -32.37 0.27
CA SER A 2 26.13 -31.54 1.12
C SER A 2 25.29 -30.54 1.94
N SER A 3 25.76 -30.20 3.15
CA SER A 3 25.15 -29.20 4.03
C SER A 3 24.98 -27.82 3.33
N ALA A 4 25.87 -27.49 2.40
CA ALA A 4 25.79 -26.28 1.58
C ALA A 4 24.56 -26.25 0.64
N SER A 5 24.16 -27.42 0.08
CA SER A 5 22.99 -27.50 -0.78
C SER A 5 21.67 -27.37 -0.01
N PHE A 6 21.65 -27.76 1.27
CA PHE A 6 20.50 -27.58 2.15
C PHE A 6 20.36 -26.11 2.57
N ALA A 7 21.44 -25.45 2.98
CA ALA A 7 21.45 -24.04 3.35
C ALA A 7 21.00 -23.13 2.19
N GLN A 8 21.42 -23.40 0.94
CA GLN A 8 20.98 -22.66 -0.24
C GLN A 8 19.47 -22.81 -0.55
N ARG A 9 18.84 -23.92 -0.17
CA ARG A 9 17.40 -24.13 -0.36
C ARG A 9 16.54 -23.35 0.67
N VAL A 10 17.12 -23.04 1.81
CA VAL A 10 16.43 -22.35 2.93
C VAL A 10 16.65 -20.83 2.88
N ALA A 11 17.76 -20.38 2.28
CA ALA A 11 18.07 -18.94 2.16
C ALA A 11 17.11 -18.23 1.19
N ARG A 12 16.48 -17.15 1.66
CA ARG A 12 15.68 -16.28 0.78
C ARG A 12 16.59 -15.50 -0.16
N PRO A 13 16.15 -15.24 -1.41
CA PRO A 13 16.97 -14.48 -2.37
C PRO A 13 17.26 -13.06 -1.88
N ASN A 14 18.41 -12.50 -2.26
CA ASN A 14 18.84 -11.15 -1.86
C ASN A 14 17.80 -10.05 -2.17
N GLY A 15 17.06 -10.18 -3.29
CA GLY A 15 16.00 -9.25 -3.65
C GLY A 15 14.84 -9.20 -2.64
N TRP A 16 14.53 -10.32 -1.98
CA TRP A 16 13.53 -10.36 -0.92
C TRP A 16 14.02 -9.62 0.33
N TRP A 17 15.29 -9.82 0.72
CA TRP A 17 15.88 -9.11 1.87
C TRP A 17 15.97 -7.60 1.62
N GLY A 18 16.34 -7.19 0.39
CA GLY A 18 16.32 -5.77 0.02
C GLY A 18 14.93 -5.15 0.17
N MET A 19 13.88 -5.85 -0.28
CA MET A 19 12.50 -5.39 -0.10
C MET A 19 12.09 -5.36 1.38
N ALA A 20 12.52 -6.34 2.19
CA ALA A 20 12.20 -6.37 3.62
C ALA A 20 12.82 -5.18 4.39
N VAL A 21 14.08 -4.84 4.08
CA VAL A 21 14.75 -3.66 4.65
C VAL A 21 14.04 -2.37 4.19
N PHE A 22 13.71 -2.25 2.91
CA PHE A 22 12.95 -1.12 2.38
C PHE A 22 11.61 -0.96 3.10
N VAL A 23 10.82 -2.02 3.23
CA VAL A 23 9.54 -2.01 3.97
C VAL A 23 9.74 -1.59 5.43
N ALA A 24 10.83 -2.01 6.08
CA ALA A 24 11.12 -1.61 7.47
C ALA A 24 11.40 -0.10 7.59
N THR A 25 12.11 0.51 6.62
CA THR A 25 12.32 1.96 6.61
C THR A 25 11.01 2.72 6.39
N GLU A 26 10.15 2.23 5.49
CA GLU A 26 8.84 2.84 5.24
C GLU A 26 7.90 2.70 6.47
N ALA A 27 7.96 1.57 7.17
CA ALA A 27 7.22 1.39 8.41
C ALA A 27 7.64 2.39 9.50
N THR A 28 8.94 2.73 9.59
CA THR A 28 9.43 3.78 10.50
C THR A 28 8.92 5.17 10.10
N LEU A 29 8.91 5.49 8.81
CA LEU A 29 8.38 6.75 8.29
C LEU A 29 6.89 6.90 8.68
N PHE A 30 6.06 5.91 8.39
CA PHE A 30 4.65 5.96 8.78
C PHE A 30 4.46 5.94 10.29
N GLY A 31 5.28 5.20 11.03
CA GLY A 31 5.26 5.18 12.50
C GLY A 31 5.50 6.57 13.09
N THR A 32 6.46 7.33 12.55
CA THR A 32 6.72 8.71 12.98
C THR A 32 5.58 9.66 12.61
N LEU A 33 5.00 9.55 11.41
CA LEU A 33 3.85 10.36 11.00
C LEU A 33 2.63 10.10 11.89
N ILE A 34 2.32 8.83 12.17
CA ILE A 34 1.22 8.44 13.06
C ILE A 34 1.47 8.91 14.49
N GLY A 35 2.69 8.75 14.99
CA GLY A 35 3.09 9.26 16.30
C GLY A 35 2.91 10.78 16.41
N SER A 36 3.31 11.52 15.37
CA SER A 36 3.11 12.98 15.29
C SER A 36 1.62 13.35 15.23
N TYR A 37 0.79 12.56 14.52
CA TYR A 37 -0.65 12.77 14.48
C TYR A 37 -1.28 12.68 15.87
N PHE A 38 -0.95 11.63 16.64
CA PHE A 38 -1.49 11.46 17.98
C PHE A 38 -0.91 12.46 18.98
N ASP A 39 0.37 12.85 18.87
CA ASP A 39 0.96 13.90 19.71
C ASP A 39 0.22 15.24 19.52
N LEU A 40 -0.05 15.62 18.28
CA LEU A 40 -0.83 16.82 17.97
C LEU A 40 -2.27 16.72 18.46
N ARG A 41 -2.92 15.58 18.27
CA ARG A 41 -4.29 15.32 18.73
C ARG A 41 -4.43 15.46 20.24
N PHE A 42 -3.53 14.88 21.03
CA PHE A 42 -3.59 14.92 22.50
C PHE A 42 -3.29 16.29 23.08
N LYS A 43 -2.59 17.16 22.34
CA LYS A 43 -2.31 18.55 22.74
C LYS A 43 -3.42 19.52 22.31
N ALA A 44 -4.29 19.14 21.41
CA ALA A 44 -5.36 19.99 20.89
C ALA A 44 -6.59 19.95 21.80
N ALA A 45 -7.22 21.12 22.04
CA ALA A 45 -8.47 21.21 22.79
C ALA A 45 -9.66 20.63 22.02
N HIS A 46 -9.64 20.73 20.68
CA HIS A 46 -10.63 20.15 19.77
C HIS A 46 -9.94 19.52 18.58
N TRP A 47 -10.40 18.33 18.16
CA TRP A 47 -9.82 17.59 17.05
C TRP A 47 -10.92 16.84 16.27
N PRO A 48 -11.13 17.13 14.97
CA PRO A 48 -10.44 18.16 14.17
C PRO A 48 -10.74 19.58 14.66
N PRO A 49 -9.91 20.59 14.26
CA PRO A 49 -10.14 21.97 14.65
C PRO A 49 -11.43 22.53 14.00
N ALA A 50 -12.01 23.58 14.61
CA ALA A 50 -13.21 24.24 14.11
C ALA A 50 -13.08 24.64 12.64
N GLY A 51 -14.09 24.36 11.84
CA GLY A 51 -14.12 24.63 10.39
C GLY A 51 -13.62 23.48 9.51
N VAL A 52 -13.14 22.38 10.07
CA VAL A 52 -12.85 21.16 9.32
C VAL A 52 -14.06 20.22 9.40
N PRO A 53 -14.58 19.70 8.27
CA PRO A 53 -15.70 18.75 8.28
C PRO A 53 -15.36 17.47 9.04
N ASP A 54 -16.37 16.88 9.66
CA ASP A 54 -16.21 15.55 10.28
C ASP A 54 -15.84 14.49 9.24
N PRO A 55 -14.95 13.54 9.56
CA PRO A 55 -14.53 12.50 8.64
C PRO A 55 -15.70 11.66 8.15
N LYS A 56 -15.87 11.53 6.83
CA LYS A 56 -16.81 10.58 6.23
C LYS A 56 -16.32 9.15 6.51
N VAL A 57 -17.11 8.32 7.17
CA VAL A 57 -16.69 6.97 7.59
C VAL A 57 -16.86 5.94 6.47
N ALA A 58 -18.01 5.94 5.79
CA ALA A 58 -18.38 4.86 4.87
C ALA A 58 -17.45 4.75 3.66
N VAL A 59 -17.14 5.86 3.01
CA VAL A 59 -16.35 5.86 1.76
C VAL A 59 -14.90 5.39 1.99
N PRO A 60 -14.13 5.91 2.96
CA PRO A 60 -12.78 5.41 3.23
C PRO A 60 -12.74 3.93 3.62
N VAL A 61 -13.71 3.45 4.40
CA VAL A 61 -13.78 2.05 4.81
C VAL A 61 -14.02 1.13 3.60
N VAL A 62 -14.98 1.47 2.73
CA VAL A 62 -15.27 0.69 1.51
C VAL A 62 -14.06 0.68 0.59
N LEU A 63 -13.44 1.83 0.34
CA LEU A 63 -12.26 1.92 -0.52
C LEU A 63 -11.07 1.13 0.06
N THR A 64 -10.85 1.20 1.37
CA THR A 64 -9.81 0.39 2.03
C THR A 64 -10.11 -1.11 1.89
N ALA A 65 -11.36 -1.53 2.05
CA ALA A 65 -11.74 -2.93 1.84
C ALA A 65 -11.48 -3.38 0.38
N VAL A 66 -11.81 -2.54 -0.61
CA VAL A 66 -11.50 -2.80 -2.04
C VAL A 66 -9.99 -2.94 -2.25
N LEU A 67 -9.18 -2.02 -1.67
CA LEU A 67 -7.73 -2.09 -1.81
C LEU A 67 -7.17 -3.38 -1.17
N VAL A 68 -7.59 -3.72 0.04
CA VAL A 68 -7.18 -4.95 0.73
C VAL A 68 -7.57 -6.19 -0.07
N ALA A 69 -8.76 -6.20 -0.70
CA ALA A 69 -9.20 -7.31 -1.55
C ALA A 69 -8.28 -7.54 -2.76
N THR A 70 -7.51 -6.53 -3.23
CA THR A 70 -6.50 -6.72 -4.28
C THR A 70 -5.34 -7.64 -3.87
N SER A 71 -5.20 -7.96 -2.58
CA SER A 71 -4.29 -9.00 -2.10
C SER A 71 -4.62 -10.38 -2.67
N LEU A 72 -5.91 -10.66 -2.95
CA LEU A 72 -6.35 -11.94 -3.50
C LEU A 72 -5.78 -12.21 -4.90
N PRO A 73 -5.98 -11.34 -5.90
CA PRO A 73 -5.39 -11.54 -7.22
C PRO A 73 -3.85 -11.51 -7.18
N MET A 74 -3.21 -10.75 -6.31
CA MET A 74 -1.74 -10.77 -6.13
C MET A 74 -1.27 -12.15 -5.61
N GLN A 75 -1.95 -12.74 -4.63
CA GLN A 75 -1.64 -14.09 -4.15
C GLN A 75 -1.94 -15.16 -5.21
N LEU A 76 -3.05 -15.01 -5.95
CA LEU A 76 -3.36 -15.91 -7.06
C LEU A 76 -2.26 -15.87 -8.12
N ALA A 77 -1.78 -14.68 -8.51
CA ALA A 77 -0.67 -14.53 -9.43
C ALA A 77 0.58 -15.29 -8.95
N LEU A 78 0.90 -15.20 -7.65
CA LEU A 78 2.05 -15.90 -7.06
C LEU A 78 1.89 -17.42 -7.11
N VAL A 79 0.69 -17.96 -6.81
CA VAL A 79 0.40 -19.40 -6.89
C VAL A 79 0.49 -19.88 -8.33
N CYS A 80 -0.11 -19.16 -9.29
CA CYS A 80 -0.06 -19.47 -10.71
C CYS A 80 1.37 -19.44 -11.28
N ALA A 81 2.16 -18.42 -10.87
CA ALA A 81 3.55 -18.31 -11.30
C ALA A 81 4.41 -19.49 -10.78
N ARG A 82 4.19 -19.94 -9.54
CA ARG A 82 4.87 -21.15 -9.00
C ARG A 82 4.53 -22.41 -9.79
N ARG A 83 3.32 -22.49 -10.35
CA ARG A 83 2.87 -23.58 -11.23
C ARG A 83 3.25 -23.36 -12.71
N ARG A 84 4.00 -22.32 -13.03
CA ARG A 84 4.42 -21.92 -14.38
C ARG A 84 3.25 -21.61 -15.34
N LEU A 85 2.11 -21.22 -14.81
CA LEU A 85 0.91 -20.85 -15.57
C LEU A 85 0.97 -19.36 -15.96
N ALA A 86 1.79 -19.01 -16.96
CA ALA A 86 2.07 -17.62 -17.34
C ALA A 86 0.80 -16.81 -17.66
N GLY A 87 -0.14 -17.37 -18.44
CA GLY A 87 -1.38 -16.71 -18.81
C GLY A 87 -2.25 -16.33 -17.61
N LEU A 88 -2.46 -17.26 -16.68
CA LEU A 88 -3.21 -17.01 -15.44
C LEU A 88 -2.49 -16.04 -14.51
N THR A 89 -1.15 -16.09 -14.46
CA THR A 89 -0.35 -15.11 -13.71
C THR A 89 -0.58 -13.70 -14.25
N SER A 90 -0.46 -13.52 -15.57
CA SER A 90 -0.67 -12.22 -16.22
C SER A 90 -2.11 -11.73 -16.05
N LEU A 91 -3.10 -12.61 -16.17
CA LEU A 91 -4.51 -12.26 -15.96
C LEU A 91 -4.75 -11.77 -14.52
N ALA A 92 -4.22 -12.49 -13.51
CA ALA A 92 -4.37 -12.09 -12.12
C ALA A 92 -3.68 -10.75 -11.81
N LEU A 93 -2.47 -10.50 -12.35
CA LEU A 93 -1.78 -9.21 -12.25
C LEU A 93 -2.55 -8.09 -12.94
N PHE A 94 -3.15 -8.36 -14.12
CA PHE A 94 -3.96 -7.39 -14.83
C PHE A 94 -5.23 -7.00 -14.07
N VAL A 95 -5.95 -7.98 -13.51
CA VAL A 95 -7.12 -7.72 -12.66
C VAL A 95 -6.73 -6.88 -11.44
N ALA A 96 -5.63 -7.23 -10.76
CA ALA A 96 -5.11 -6.43 -9.66
C ALA A 96 -4.82 -4.99 -10.10
N LEU A 97 -4.13 -4.81 -11.23
CA LEU A 97 -3.75 -3.50 -11.76
C LEU A 97 -4.96 -2.61 -12.06
N VAL A 98 -5.99 -3.16 -12.69
CA VAL A 98 -7.22 -2.40 -13.01
C VAL A 98 -7.90 -1.90 -11.73
N VAL A 99 -8.06 -2.76 -10.72
CA VAL A 99 -8.68 -2.38 -9.44
C VAL A 99 -7.83 -1.36 -8.70
N GLN A 100 -6.51 -1.54 -8.68
CA GLN A 100 -5.55 -0.61 -8.06
C GLN A 100 -5.60 0.79 -8.70
N CYS A 101 -5.64 0.86 -10.03
CA CYS A 101 -5.77 2.13 -10.76
C CYS A 101 -7.11 2.81 -10.47
N GLY A 102 -8.21 2.05 -10.48
CA GLY A 102 -9.54 2.57 -10.13
C GLY A 102 -9.59 3.11 -8.71
N TYR A 103 -9.05 2.37 -7.74
CA TYR A 103 -8.92 2.82 -6.36
C TYR A 103 -8.15 4.14 -6.27
N LEU A 104 -6.95 4.21 -6.87
CA LEU A 104 -6.12 5.41 -6.78
C LEU A 104 -6.79 6.62 -7.44
N ALA A 105 -7.49 6.44 -8.57
CA ALA A 105 -8.21 7.52 -9.25
C ALA A 105 -9.31 8.12 -8.35
N ILE A 106 -10.09 7.26 -7.68
CA ILE A 106 -11.13 7.71 -6.75
C ILE A 106 -10.49 8.42 -5.53
N GLN A 107 -9.42 7.87 -4.98
CA GLN A 107 -8.74 8.45 -3.83
C GLN A 107 -8.10 9.81 -4.14
N ILE A 108 -7.51 9.98 -5.33
CA ILE A 108 -6.99 11.29 -5.76
C ILE A 108 -8.13 12.30 -5.90
N HIS A 109 -9.28 11.88 -6.43
CA HIS A 109 -10.45 12.75 -6.53
C HIS A 109 -10.91 13.24 -5.15
N LEU A 110 -11.05 12.32 -4.19
CA LEU A 110 -11.42 12.66 -2.80
C LEU A 110 -10.36 13.53 -2.11
N TYR A 111 -9.09 13.25 -2.33
CA TYR A 111 -8.00 14.03 -1.78
C TYR A 111 -8.01 15.49 -2.30
N VAL A 112 -8.32 15.68 -3.58
CA VAL A 112 -8.48 17.02 -4.16
C VAL A 112 -9.74 17.72 -3.63
N GLU A 113 -10.84 16.99 -3.44
CA GLU A 113 -12.06 17.50 -2.80
C GLU A 113 -11.76 18.02 -1.39
N ASP A 114 -11.04 17.24 -0.58
CA ASP A 114 -10.63 17.64 0.77
C ASP A 114 -9.75 18.90 0.75
N LEU A 115 -8.86 19.08 -0.25
CA LEU A 115 -8.04 20.29 -0.41
C LEU A 115 -8.88 21.56 -0.66
N HIS A 116 -10.09 21.42 -1.23
CA HIS A 116 -11.02 22.54 -1.38
C HIS A 116 -11.74 22.93 -0.08
N HIS A 117 -11.85 21.99 0.87
CA HIS A 117 -12.52 22.22 2.16
C HIS A 117 -11.56 22.76 3.23
N PHE A 118 -10.32 22.26 3.28
CA PHE A 118 -9.30 22.73 4.21
C PHE A 118 -7.89 22.59 3.62
N SER A 119 -6.99 23.46 4.06
CA SER A 119 -5.63 23.51 3.49
C SER A 119 -4.59 22.86 4.41
N PRO A 120 -3.55 22.21 3.85
CA PRO A 120 -2.44 21.68 4.65
C PRO A 120 -1.62 22.78 5.36
N SER A 121 -1.69 24.04 4.91
CA SER A 121 -0.90 25.14 5.47
C SER A 121 -1.60 25.93 6.57
N THR A 122 -2.90 25.72 6.80
CA THR A 122 -3.69 26.54 7.74
C THR A 122 -3.72 25.98 9.15
N THR A 123 -3.62 24.67 9.31
CA THR A 123 -3.71 23.99 10.62
C THR A 123 -2.72 22.84 10.73
N ALA A 124 -2.27 22.54 11.95
CA ALA A 124 -1.44 21.34 12.21
C ALA A 124 -2.17 20.04 11.83
N TYR A 125 -3.50 19.99 11.99
CA TYR A 125 -4.34 18.90 11.52
C TYR A 125 -4.23 18.71 10.00
N GLY A 126 -4.45 19.77 9.23
CA GLY A 126 -4.36 19.73 7.77
C GLY A 126 -2.97 19.27 7.31
N SER A 127 -1.90 19.82 7.89
CA SER A 127 -0.53 19.43 7.56
C SER A 127 -0.31 17.93 7.73
N ILE A 128 -0.63 17.38 8.90
CA ILE A 128 -0.36 15.96 9.17
C ILE A 128 -1.33 15.03 8.41
N TYR A 129 -2.60 15.43 8.24
CA TYR A 129 -3.59 14.68 7.48
C TYR A 129 -3.15 14.51 6.02
N PHE A 130 -2.89 15.62 5.32
CA PHE A 130 -2.49 15.60 3.91
C PHE A 130 -1.13 14.92 3.70
N THR A 131 -0.20 15.05 4.64
CA THR A 131 1.09 14.35 4.58
C THR A 131 0.92 12.85 4.72
N LEU A 132 0.15 12.38 5.70
CA LEU A 132 -0.06 10.95 5.96
C LEU A 132 -0.81 10.27 4.80
N VAL A 133 -1.90 10.89 4.35
CA VAL A 133 -2.74 10.38 3.25
C VAL A 133 -1.99 10.46 1.92
N GLY A 134 -1.31 11.57 1.65
CA GLY A 134 -0.51 11.76 0.44
C GLY A 134 0.67 10.78 0.36
N ALA A 135 1.36 10.53 1.47
CA ALA A 135 2.42 9.52 1.54
C ALA A 135 1.86 8.12 1.23
N HIS A 136 0.69 7.76 1.79
CA HIS A 136 0.05 6.49 1.46
C HIS A 136 -0.31 6.38 -0.03
N HIS A 137 -0.91 7.42 -0.63
CA HIS A 137 -1.22 7.44 -2.07
C HIS A 137 0.02 7.31 -2.95
N ALA A 138 1.13 7.93 -2.56
CA ALA A 138 2.42 7.77 -3.25
C ALA A 138 2.90 6.30 -3.22
N HIS A 139 2.75 5.61 -2.09
CA HIS A 139 3.09 4.19 -1.96
C HIS A 139 2.17 3.28 -2.80
N VAL A 140 0.87 3.57 -2.84
CA VAL A 140 -0.07 2.89 -3.75
C VAL A 140 0.36 3.09 -5.21
N PHE A 141 0.70 4.31 -5.59
CA PHE A 141 1.18 4.62 -6.96
C PHE A 141 2.45 3.83 -7.31
N VAL A 142 3.45 3.79 -6.43
CA VAL A 142 4.65 2.97 -6.62
C VAL A 142 4.28 1.49 -6.77
N GLY A 143 3.35 0.98 -5.96
CA GLY A 143 2.86 -0.39 -6.06
C GLY A 143 2.20 -0.70 -7.41
N ILE A 144 1.43 0.25 -7.96
CA ILE A 144 0.85 0.16 -9.31
C ILE A 144 1.95 0.08 -10.38
N LEU A 145 2.98 0.92 -10.29
CA LEU A 145 4.12 0.89 -11.23
C LEU A 145 4.86 -0.45 -11.17
N LEU A 146 5.10 -0.98 -9.96
CA LEU A 146 5.72 -2.29 -9.77
C LEU A 146 4.86 -3.42 -10.34
N ASN A 147 3.54 -3.36 -10.15
CA ASN A 147 2.61 -4.36 -10.70
C ASN A 147 2.57 -4.29 -12.25
N ALA A 148 2.50 -3.09 -12.83
CA ALA A 148 2.57 -2.88 -14.27
C ALA A 148 3.89 -3.42 -14.86
N TRP A 149 5.02 -3.14 -14.20
CA TRP A 149 6.31 -3.69 -14.58
C TRP A 149 6.34 -5.22 -14.53
N LEU A 150 5.77 -5.84 -13.51
CA LEU A 150 5.64 -7.29 -13.42
C LEU A 150 4.78 -7.84 -14.56
N LEU A 151 3.64 -7.22 -14.86
CA LEU A 151 2.75 -7.63 -15.94
C LEU A 151 3.51 -7.68 -17.29
N LEU A 152 4.28 -6.64 -17.60
CA LEU A 152 5.13 -6.60 -18.80
C LEU A 152 6.17 -7.72 -18.80
N ARG A 153 6.78 -7.99 -17.64
CA ARG A 153 7.81 -9.04 -17.50
C ARG A 153 7.21 -10.43 -17.67
N PHE A 154 6.02 -10.70 -17.14
CA PHE A 154 5.37 -12.01 -17.23
C PHE A 154 4.74 -12.28 -18.61
N ALA A 155 4.51 -11.26 -19.44
CA ALA A 155 4.07 -11.41 -20.82
C ALA A 155 5.04 -12.28 -21.67
N THR A 156 6.34 -12.30 -21.31
CA THR A 156 7.37 -13.12 -21.99
C THR A 156 7.69 -14.43 -21.25
N GLY A 157 6.81 -14.88 -20.34
CA GLY A 157 6.89 -16.18 -19.65
C GLY A 157 7.37 -16.11 -18.20
N VAL A 158 7.42 -17.28 -17.54
CA VAL A 158 7.79 -17.42 -16.13
C VAL A 158 9.24 -17.91 -16.01
N THR A 159 10.06 -17.14 -15.29
CA THR A 159 11.44 -17.54 -14.94
C THR A 159 11.64 -17.50 -13.42
N PRO A 160 12.63 -18.22 -12.86
CA PRO A 160 12.92 -18.17 -11.43
C PRO A 160 13.20 -16.72 -10.94
N TYR A 161 13.91 -15.93 -11.71
CA TYR A 161 14.20 -14.53 -11.39
C TYR A 161 12.92 -13.67 -11.33
N ARG A 162 11.97 -13.85 -12.26
CA ARG A 162 10.69 -13.15 -12.26
C ARG A 162 9.81 -13.57 -11.09
N LEU A 163 9.88 -14.83 -10.68
CA LEU A 163 9.17 -15.33 -9.51
C LEU A 163 9.65 -14.63 -8.23
N VAL A 164 10.97 -14.44 -8.07
CA VAL A 164 11.54 -13.66 -6.95
C VAL A 164 11.04 -12.22 -6.98
N GLY A 165 11.03 -11.58 -8.16
CA GLY A 165 10.47 -10.23 -8.32
C GLY A 165 9.01 -10.15 -7.90
N LEU A 166 8.18 -11.11 -8.33
CA LEU A 166 6.76 -11.18 -7.94
C LEU A 166 6.60 -11.37 -6.42
N GLN A 167 7.42 -12.21 -5.79
CA GLN A 167 7.40 -12.40 -4.32
C GLN A 167 7.71 -11.09 -3.59
N SER A 168 8.72 -10.34 -4.05
CA SER A 168 9.12 -9.06 -3.45
C SER A 168 8.04 -7.99 -3.61
N VAL A 169 7.44 -7.89 -4.80
CA VAL A 169 6.36 -6.93 -5.06
C VAL A 169 5.08 -7.30 -4.32
N ALA A 170 4.73 -8.59 -4.23
CA ALA A 170 3.59 -9.04 -3.43
C ALA A 170 3.78 -8.72 -1.94
N PHE A 171 4.99 -8.90 -1.40
CA PHE A 171 5.31 -8.52 -0.02
C PHE A 171 5.14 -7.02 0.21
N TYR A 172 5.67 -6.18 -0.69
CA TYR A 172 5.47 -4.73 -0.66
C TYR A 172 3.97 -4.37 -0.72
N TRP A 173 3.20 -5.00 -1.62
CA TRP A 173 1.78 -4.73 -1.78
C TRP A 173 0.96 -5.08 -0.53
N HIS A 174 1.28 -6.19 0.13
CA HIS A 174 0.64 -6.54 1.41
C HIS A 174 0.95 -5.51 2.50
N PHE A 175 2.18 -5.00 2.55
CA PHE A 175 2.54 -3.91 3.46
C PHE A 175 1.72 -2.64 3.18
N VAL A 176 1.59 -2.23 1.91
CA VAL A 176 0.76 -1.07 1.52
C VAL A 176 -0.70 -1.26 1.94
N ASN A 177 -1.24 -2.48 1.82
CA ASN A 177 -2.60 -2.79 2.26
C ASN A 177 -2.77 -2.72 3.79
N VAL A 178 -1.78 -3.17 4.56
CA VAL A 178 -1.77 -3.01 6.02
C VAL A 178 -1.72 -1.52 6.39
N LEU A 179 -0.87 -0.75 5.72
CA LEU A 179 -0.82 0.70 5.90
C LEU A 179 -2.16 1.38 5.56
N ALA A 180 -2.85 0.96 4.51
CA ALA A 180 -4.17 1.49 4.16
C ALA A 180 -5.16 1.36 5.33
N VAL A 181 -5.20 0.18 5.97
CA VAL A 181 -6.05 -0.05 7.15
C VAL A 181 -5.65 0.87 8.30
N ILE A 182 -4.36 0.97 8.61
CA ILE A 182 -3.87 1.81 9.71
C ILE A 182 -4.16 3.29 9.44
N VAL A 183 -3.85 3.79 8.23
CA VAL A 183 -4.10 5.19 7.84
C VAL A 183 -5.60 5.51 7.91
N THR A 184 -6.47 4.61 7.43
CA THR A 184 -7.92 4.78 7.53
C THR A 184 -8.39 4.83 8.99
N LEU A 185 -7.89 3.96 9.86
CA LEU A 185 -8.20 4.00 11.29
C LEU A 185 -7.75 5.31 11.95
N VAL A 186 -6.58 5.82 11.58
CA VAL A 186 -6.08 7.12 12.06
C VAL A 186 -6.97 8.26 11.59
N GLN A 187 -7.39 8.26 10.31
CA GLN A 187 -8.30 9.26 9.75
C GLN A 187 -9.67 9.24 10.46
N LEU A 188 -10.18 8.07 10.80
CA LEU A 188 -11.47 7.90 11.47
C LEU A 188 -11.38 8.10 12.99
N SER A 189 -10.19 8.20 13.56
CA SER A 189 -10.01 8.34 15.00
C SER A 189 -10.74 9.53 15.64
N PRO A 190 -10.98 10.68 14.96
CA PRO A 190 -11.78 11.77 15.52
C PRO A 190 -13.25 11.41 15.70
N SER A 191 -13.79 10.46 14.93
CA SER A 191 -15.20 10.03 15.00
C SER A 191 -15.40 8.81 15.92
N LEU A 192 -14.33 8.27 16.49
CA LEU A 192 -14.33 7.18 17.47
C LEU A 192 -14.15 7.73 18.88
#